data_4f3d3698c6495c1abfdc3cdd3c51a04f
#
_entry.id   4f3d3698c6495c1abfdc3cdd3c51a04f
#
_cell.length_a   1.000
_cell.length_b   1.000
_cell.length_c   1.000
_cell.angle_alpha   90.00
_cell.angle_beta   90.00
_cell.angle_gamma   90.00
#
_symmetry.space_group_name_H-M   'P 1'
#
loop_
_entity.id
_entity.type
_entity.pdbx_description
1 polymer ?
#
loop_
_entity_poly.entity_id
_entity_poly.type
_entity_poly.pdbx_seq_one_letter_code
_entity_poly.pdbx_strand_id
1 'polypeptide(L)'
;MRRSVSWLIALALVAVPAAARGQSYFGQNKVQYRSFDWQIIRTEHFDVYYYGDMRPAALDAARMAERGYARLSRILQHEFIERKPIILYASQSDFVQTNTTPEDIGEGTGGFTDFYRHRMVLPMTGASADFEHVLQHEMVHAFQFDIFARGRAGAGFQTISQVNPPLWFMEGMAEYLSLGPVDPQTAMWMRDAALHGDMPTIEQLTYDQRFFPYRFGHALWAYVGQKWGEREAESGGSCGGSAVSTESEVRERRSPRGRRPE
;
A
#
# COMPACT_ATOMS: atom_id res chain seq x y z
N MET A 1 -41.49 24.27 38.81
CA MET A 1 -40.80 24.87 37.68
C MET A 1 -39.25 24.84 37.75
N ARG A 2 -38.59 25.00 38.93
CA ARG A 2 -37.10 24.97 39.01
C ARG A 2 -36.45 23.61 38.69
N ARG A 3 -37.09 22.48 39.02
CA ARG A 3 -36.53 21.14 38.76
C ARG A 3 -36.53 20.75 37.30
N SER A 4 -37.51 21.20 36.49
CA SER A 4 -37.61 20.89 35.06
C SER A 4 -36.54 21.61 34.24
N VAL A 5 -36.13 22.82 34.63
CA VAL A 5 -35.07 23.59 33.94
C VAL A 5 -33.72 22.94 34.15
N SER A 6 -33.46 22.39 35.36
CA SER A 6 -32.19 21.70 35.66
C SER A 6 -31.97 20.44 34.83
N TRP A 7 -33.05 19.69 34.54
CA TRP A 7 -32.96 18.50 33.69
C TRP A 7 -32.72 18.84 32.19
N LEU A 8 -33.28 19.96 31.72
CA LEU A 8 -33.05 20.42 30.34
C LEU A 8 -31.62 20.92 30.13
N ILE A 9 -31.02 21.59 31.15
CA ILE A 9 -29.63 22.02 31.10
C ILE A 9 -28.68 20.82 31.17
N ALA A 10 -28.97 19.80 31.99
CA ALA A 10 -28.18 18.58 32.07
C ALA A 10 -28.24 17.78 30.75
N LEU A 11 -29.40 17.71 30.07
CA LEU A 11 -29.54 17.06 28.77
C LEU A 11 -28.81 17.79 27.64
N ALA A 12 -28.81 19.14 27.69
CA ALA A 12 -28.08 19.96 26.74
C ALA A 12 -26.56 19.81 26.88
N LEU A 13 -26.03 19.67 28.10
CA LEU A 13 -24.62 19.47 28.40
C LEU A 13 -24.10 18.07 27.97
N VAL A 14 -24.96 17.06 27.94
CA VAL A 14 -24.60 15.72 27.46
C VAL A 14 -24.66 15.61 25.91
N ALA A 15 -25.49 16.41 25.27
CA ALA A 15 -25.63 16.41 23.80
C ALA A 15 -24.48 17.16 23.05
N VAL A 16 -23.84 18.15 23.70
CA VAL A 16 -22.77 18.96 23.11
C VAL A 16 -21.52 18.14 22.69
N PRO A 17 -20.99 17.19 23.49
CA PRO A 17 -19.83 16.42 23.06
C PRO A 17 -20.12 15.40 21.94
N ALA A 18 -21.37 14.97 21.77
CA ALA A 18 -21.74 14.07 20.67
C ALA A 18 -21.82 14.81 19.32
N ALA A 19 -22.26 16.07 19.32
CA ALA A 19 -22.28 16.91 18.13
C ALA A 19 -20.86 17.34 17.68
N ALA A 20 -19.95 17.57 18.63
CA ALA A 20 -18.57 17.95 18.34
C ALA A 20 -17.74 16.82 17.70
N ARG A 21 -18.06 15.56 17.95
CA ARG A 21 -17.40 14.41 17.29
C ARG A 21 -17.87 14.17 15.86
N GLY A 22 -19.01 14.66 15.45
CA GLY A 22 -19.54 14.52 14.10
C GLY A 22 -18.92 15.51 13.10
N GLN A 23 -18.33 16.62 13.57
CA GLN A 23 -17.79 17.65 12.69
C GLN A 23 -16.34 17.40 12.20
N SER A 24 -15.58 16.50 12.86
CA SER A 24 -14.22 16.18 12.45
C SER A 24 -14.14 15.20 11.28
N TYR A 25 -15.24 14.56 10.91
CA TYR A 25 -15.25 13.50 9.88
C TYR A 25 -15.72 13.98 8.50
N PHE A 26 -16.34 15.13 8.39
CA PHE A 26 -16.83 15.66 7.13
C PHE A 26 -16.05 16.91 6.72
N GLY A 27 -15.30 16.80 5.62
CA GLY A 27 -14.89 17.96 4.84
C GLY A 27 -13.43 18.40 4.92
N GLN A 28 -12.48 17.56 5.28
CA GLN A 28 -11.06 17.86 5.06
C GLN A 28 -10.61 17.32 3.70
N ASN A 29 -11.10 17.94 2.62
CA ASN A 29 -10.42 17.78 1.34
C ASN A 29 -9.11 18.54 1.41
N LYS A 30 -7.99 17.87 1.09
CA LYS A 30 -6.70 18.54 0.92
C LYS A 30 -6.81 19.58 -0.18
N VAL A 31 -6.16 20.70 0.00
CA VAL A 31 -6.11 21.75 -1.03
C VAL A 31 -5.30 21.21 -2.20
N GLN A 32 -5.93 21.15 -3.37
CA GLN A 32 -5.25 20.80 -4.61
C GLN A 32 -4.78 22.10 -5.29
N TYR A 33 -3.47 22.31 -5.31
CA TYR A 33 -2.85 23.48 -5.95
C TYR A 33 -2.67 23.32 -7.47
N ARG A 34 -2.76 22.07 -7.96
CA ARG A 34 -2.61 21.74 -9.39
C ARG A 34 -3.73 20.79 -9.83
N SER A 35 -4.20 21.00 -11.05
CA SER A 35 -5.03 20.03 -11.76
C SER A 35 -4.15 19.22 -12.72
N PHE A 36 -4.38 17.92 -12.78
CA PHE A 36 -3.61 17.00 -13.61
C PHE A 36 -4.47 16.49 -14.78
N ASP A 37 -3.91 16.52 -16.01
CA ASP A 37 -4.52 15.86 -17.17
C ASP A 37 -4.05 14.40 -17.20
N TRP A 38 -4.82 13.56 -16.57
CA TRP A 38 -4.48 12.15 -16.38
C TRP A 38 -4.59 11.34 -17.68
N GLN A 39 -3.56 10.57 -17.95
CA GLN A 39 -3.47 9.58 -19.01
C GLN A 39 -3.32 8.19 -18.39
N ILE A 40 -3.63 7.14 -19.18
CA ILE A 40 -3.63 5.76 -18.68
C ILE A 40 -2.84 4.88 -19.63
N ILE A 41 -1.88 4.13 -19.08
CA ILE A 41 -1.27 2.97 -19.72
C ILE A 41 -1.94 1.73 -19.16
N ARG A 42 -2.50 0.91 -20.06
CA ARG A 42 -3.15 -0.35 -19.67
C ARG A 42 -2.21 -1.51 -19.96
N THR A 43 -1.98 -2.32 -18.95
CA THR A 43 -1.27 -3.59 -19.05
C THR A 43 -2.25 -4.74 -18.78
N GLU A 44 -1.76 -5.93 -18.65
CA GLU A 44 -2.57 -7.12 -18.38
C GLU A 44 -3.25 -7.02 -17.00
N HIS A 45 -2.48 -6.60 -15.96
CA HIS A 45 -2.95 -6.62 -14.58
C HIS A 45 -3.13 -5.22 -13.96
N PHE A 46 -2.69 -4.14 -14.65
CA PHE A 46 -2.70 -2.80 -14.10
C PHE A 46 -3.26 -1.74 -15.06
N ASP A 47 -3.89 -0.72 -14.50
CA ASP A 47 -4.19 0.56 -15.12
C ASP A 47 -3.27 1.62 -14.50
N VAL A 48 -2.21 2.03 -15.22
CA VAL A 48 -1.20 2.97 -14.72
C VAL A 48 -1.56 4.39 -15.12
N TYR A 49 -1.94 5.21 -14.14
CA TYR A 49 -2.31 6.61 -14.31
C TYR A 49 -1.09 7.49 -14.16
N TYR A 50 -0.91 8.43 -15.08
CA TYR A 50 0.19 9.39 -15.11
C TYR A 50 -0.25 10.69 -15.78
N TYR A 51 0.54 11.76 -15.72
CA TYR A 51 0.26 13.04 -16.35
C TYR A 51 1.53 13.72 -16.88
N GLY A 52 1.36 14.70 -17.77
CA GLY A 52 2.46 15.47 -18.35
C GLY A 52 3.47 14.59 -19.08
N ASP A 53 4.75 14.87 -18.85
CA ASP A 53 5.87 14.21 -19.54
C ASP A 53 6.33 12.89 -18.87
N MET A 54 5.50 12.35 -17.94
CA MET A 54 5.84 11.15 -17.19
C MET A 54 5.73 9.85 -17.99
N ARG A 55 5.30 9.88 -19.24
CA ARG A 55 5.05 8.68 -20.02
C ARG A 55 6.21 7.65 -20.04
N PRO A 56 7.48 8.03 -20.20
CA PRO A 56 8.59 7.09 -20.14
C PRO A 56 8.68 6.40 -18.77
N ALA A 57 8.62 7.18 -17.68
CA ALA A 57 8.66 6.67 -16.31
C ALA A 57 7.44 5.79 -16.00
N ALA A 58 6.25 6.14 -16.50
CA ALA A 58 5.05 5.33 -16.33
C ALA A 58 5.14 3.99 -17.09
N LEU A 59 5.79 3.94 -18.25
CA LEU A 59 6.08 2.68 -18.96
C LEU A 59 7.04 1.79 -18.17
N ASP A 60 8.06 2.37 -17.56
CA ASP A 60 9.01 1.62 -16.74
C ASP A 60 8.33 1.10 -15.47
N ALA A 61 7.52 1.93 -14.81
CA ALA A 61 6.68 1.51 -13.67
C ALA A 61 5.73 0.36 -14.06
N ALA A 62 5.09 0.45 -15.21
CA ALA A 62 4.21 -0.61 -15.73
C ALA A 62 4.95 -1.93 -15.94
N ARG A 63 6.17 -1.90 -16.51
CA ARG A 63 7.01 -3.09 -16.67
C ARG A 63 7.47 -3.67 -15.33
N MET A 64 7.86 -2.81 -14.38
CA MET A 64 8.21 -3.22 -13.01
C MET A 64 7.00 -3.88 -12.32
N ALA A 65 5.82 -3.30 -12.46
CA ALA A 65 4.59 -3.84 -11.88
C ALA A 65 4.25 -5.23 -12.42
N GLU A 66 4.29 -5.44 -13.73
CA GLU A 66 4.01 -6.75 -14.33
C GLU A 66 5.04 -7.81 -13.91
N ARG A 67 6.33 -7.46 -13.85
CA ARG A 67 7.36 -8.40 -13.35
C ARG A 67 7.12 -8.77 -11.88
N GLY A 68 6.77 -7.76 -11.07
CA GLY A 68 6.42 -7.97 -9.66
C GLY A 68 5.20 -8.83 -9.47
N TYR A 69 4.14 -8.57 -10.23
CA TYR A 69 2.94 -9.38 -10.25
C TYR A 69 3.24 -10.85 -10.59
N ALA A 70 3.96 -11.09 -11.67
CA ALA A 70 4.31 -12.45 -12.09
C ALA A 70 5.12 -13.23 -11.04
N ARG A 71 5.90 -12.54 -10.21
CA ARG A 71 6.62 -13.12 -9.06
C ARG A 71 5.69 -13.36 -7.87
N LEU A 72 4.95 -12.34 -7.47
CA LEU A 72 4.09 -12.38 -6.27
C LEU A 72 2.91 -13.32 -6.43
N SER A 73 2.28 -13.37 -7.61
CA SER A 73 1.17 -14.30 -7.87
C SER A 73 1.58 -15.77 -7.70
N ARG A 74 2.80 -16.13 -8.10
CA ARG A 74 3.34 -17.48 -7.89
C ARG A 74 3.66 -17.76 -6.42
N ILE A 75 4.25 -16.81 -5.71
CA ILE A 75 4.60 -16.99 -4.29
C ILE A 75 3.34 -17.09 -3.44
N LEU A 76 2.37 -16.20 -3.69
CA LEU A 76 1.13 -16.12 -2.91
C LEU A 76 0.03 -17.06 -3.41
N GLN A 77 0.26 -17.73 -4.56
CA GLN A 77 -0.71 -18.60 -5.23
C GLN A 77 -2.08 -17.91 -5.38
N HIS A 78 -2.03 -16.64 -5.82
CA HIS A 78 -3.20 -15.80 -5.96
C HIS A 78 -3.08 -14.91 -7.19
N GLU A 79 -4.19 -14.70 -7.88
CA GLU A 79 -4.31 -13.85 -9.06
C GLU A 79 -5.37 -12.78 -8.83
N PHE A 80 -5.13 -11.58 -9.34
CA PHE A 80 -6.12 -10.51 -9.30
C PHE A 80 -7.28 -10.81 -10.27
N ILE A 81 -8.51 -10.65 -9.80
CA ILE A 81 -9.70 -10.80 -10.64
C ILE A 81 -9.85 -9.59 -11.56
N GLU A 82 -9.48 -8.40 -11.08
CA GLU A 82 -9.58 -7.14 -11.81
C GLU A 82 -8.24 -6.42 -11.82
N ARG A 83 -7.99 -5.65 -12.91
CA ARG A 83 -6.83 -4.78 -12.96
C ARG A 83 -6.79 -3.83 -11.78
N LYS A 84 -5.61 -3.65 -11.21
CA LYS A 84 -5.40 -2.72 -10.10
C LYS A 84 -4.89 -1.37 -10.61
N PRO A 85 -5.47 -0.25 -10.17
CA PRO A 85 -4.97 1.06 -10.53
C PRO A 85 -3.64 1.37 -9.83
N ILE A 86 -2.68 1.90 -10.60
CA ILE A 86 -1.44 2.51 -10.08
C ILE A 86 -1.49 3.99 -10.44
N ILE A 87 -1.47 4.86 -9.44
CA ILE A 87 -1.52 6.32 -9.63
C ILE A 87 -0.14 6.87 -9.37
N LEU A 88 0.52 7.39 -10.40
CA LEU A 88 1.87 7.94 -10.33
C LEU A 88 1.84 9.45 -10.27
N TYR A 89 2.51 10.01 -9.28
CA TYR A 89 2.78 11.44 -9.16
C TYR A 89 4.22 11.74 -9.55
N ALA A 90 4.43 12.87 -10.27
CA ALA A 90 5.75 13.29 -10.75
C ALA A 90 6.71 13.68 -9.61
N SER A 91 6.18 14.02 -8.46
CA SER A 91 6.96 14.48 -7.30
C SER A 91 6.23 14.24 -5.99
N GLN A 92 6.98 14.32 -4.90
CA GLN A 92 6.40 14.27 -3.55
C GLN A 92 5.42 15.43 -3.31
N SER A 93 5.71 16.63 -3.82
CA SER A 93 4.83 17.79 -3.67
C SER A 93 3.49 17.64 -4.41
N ASP A 94 3.47 16.92 -5.52
CA ASP A 94 2.21 16.56 -6.20
C ASP A 94 1.49 15.42 -5.47
N PHE A 95 2.23 14.47 -4.93
CA PHE A 95 1.67 13.33 -4.21
C PHE A 95 0.94 13.71 -2.92
N VAL A 96 1.49 14.64 -2.12
CA VAL A 96 0.85 15.09 -0.87
C VAL A 96 -0.49 15.79 -1.08
N GLN A 97 -0.79 16.26 -2.32
CA GLN A 97 -2.07 16.88 -2.66
C GLN A 97 -3.17 15.85 -2.95
N THR A 98 -2.85 14.56 -3.01
CA THR A 98 -3.85 13.55 -3.35
C THR A 98 -5.00 13.54 -2.34
N ASN A 99 -6.22 13.46 -2.86
CA ASN A 99 -7.45 13.24 -2.07
C ASN A 99 -7.89 11.76 -2.10
N THR A 100 -6.99 10.85 -2.44
CA THR A 100 -7.28 9.40 -2.44
C THR A 100 -7.29 8.83 -1.03
N THR A 101 -6.68 9.50 -0.08
CA THR A 101 -6.74 9.21 1.37
C THR A 101 -7.13 10.46 2.15
N PRO A 102 -7.95 10.33 3.21
CA PRO A 102 -8.26 11.44 4.11
C PRO A 102 -7.09 11.80 5.04
N GLU A 103 -6.12 10.90 5.20
CA GLU A 103 -4.98 11.07 6.09
C GLU A 103 -3.94 12.02 5.50
N ASP A 104 -3.24 12.75 6.35
CA ASP A 104 -2.13 13.58 5.92
C ASP A 104 -0.94 12.69 5.54
N ILE A 105 -0.39 12.95 4.35
CA ILE A 105 0.77 12.25 3.83
C ILE A 105 2.02 12.95 4.35
N GLY A 106 2.80 12.26 5.17
CA GLY A 106 4.08 12.76 5.66
C GLY A 106 5.17 12.77 4.57
N GLU A 107 6.21 13.56 4.78
CA GLU A 107 7.35 13.65 3.86
C GLU A 107 8.08 12.31 3.64
N GLY A 108 8.04 11.43 4.64
CA GLY A 108 8.66 10.10 4.58
C GLY A 108 7.78 9.03 3.94
N THR A 109 6.55 9.36 3.50
CA THR A 109 5.66 8.39 2.88
C THR A 109 6.08 8.13 1.44
N GLY A 110 6.59 6.94 1.15
CA GLY A 110 7.04 6.53 -0.18
C GLY A 110 5.91 6.15 -1.13
N GLY A 111 4.76 5.76 -0.60
CA GLY A 111 3.57 5.34 -1.31
C GLY A 111 2.51 4.87 -0.34
N PHE A 112 1.35 4.49 -0.84
CA PHE A 112 0.35 3.76 -0.05
C PHE A 112 -0.62 3.00 -0.96
N THR A 113 -1.21 1.96 -0.42
CA THR A 113 -2.28 1.21 -1.08
C THR A 113 -3.62 1.54 -0.43
N ASP A 114 -4.51 2.18 -1.21
CA ASP A 114 -5.88 2.45 -0.78
C ASP A 114 -6.67 1.15 -0.72
N PHE A 115 -6.99 0.79 0.49
CA PHE A 115 -7.71 -0.42 0.82
C PHE A 115 -9.11 -0.52 0.20
N TYR A 116 -9.85 0.60 0.14
CA TYR A 116 -11.25 0.59 -0.33
C TYR A 116 -11.38 0.41 -1.84
N ARG A 117 -10.44 0.94 -2.60
CA ARG A 117 -10.45 0.90 -4.07
C ARG A 117 -9.32 0.09 -4.65
N HIS A 118 -8.54 -0.58 -3.81
CA HIS A 118 -7.44 -1.48 -4.17
C HIS A 118 -6.46 -0.82 -5.15
N ARG A 119 -6.14 0.46 -4.94
CA ARG A 119 -5.24 1.23 -5.80
C ARG A 119 -3.97 1.61 -5.08
N MET A 120 -2.87 1.51 -5.78
CA MET A 120 -1.55 1.93 -5.31
C MET A 120 -1.30 3.37 -5.74
N VAL A 121 -0.79 4.20 -4.84
CA VAL A 121 -0.52 5.63 -5.10
C VAL A 121 0.92 5.92 -4.72
N LEU A 122 1.72 6.37 -5.69
CA LEU A 122 3.17 6.48 -5.53
C LEU A 122 3.71 7.77 -6.16
N PRO A 123 4.64 8.48 -5.50
CA PRO A 123 5.44 9.50 -6.12
C PRO A 123 6.63 8.89 -6.87
N MET A 124 7.05 9.51 -7.97
CA MET A 124 8.31 9.20 -8.62
C MET A 124 9.45 9.90 -7.88
N THR A 125 10.29 9.13 -7.20
CA THR A 125 11.38 9.66 -6.36
C THR A 125 12.68 9.91 -7.12
N GLY A 126 12.77 9.48 -8.38
CA GLY A 126 13.97 9.61 -9.22
C GLY A 126 14.98 8.47 -9.06
N ALA A 127 15.03 7.79 -7.92
CA ALA A 127 15.86 6.61 -7.70
C ALA A 127 15.06 5.35 -8.09
N SER A 128 15.47 4.69 -9.17
CA SER A 128 14.73 3.54 -9.74
C SER A 128 14.62 2.37 -8.77
N ALA A 129 15.69 2.08 -8.01
CA ALA A 129 15.69 0.98 -7.04
C ALA A 129 14.75 1.24 -5.86
N ASP A 130 14.75 2.48 -5.34
CA ASP A 130 13.87 2.87 -4.25
C ASP A 130 12.41 2.86 -4.70
N PHE A 131 12.15 3.35 -5.91
CA PHE A 131 10.81 3.32 -6.50
C PHE A 131 10.33 1.86 -6.72
N GLU A 132 11.18 0.98 -7.25
CA GLU A 132 10.84 -0.44 -7.44
C GLU A 132 10.55 -1.12 -6.10
N HIS A 133 11.33 -0.85 -5.06
CA HIS A 133 11.07 -1.35 -3.70
C HIS A 133 9.67 -0.92 -3.23
N VAL A 134 9.38 0.38 -3.26
CA VAL A 134 8.07 0.89 -2.79
C VAL A 134 6.93 0.32 -3.63
N LEU A 135 7.06 0.27 -4.96
CA LEU A 135 6.04 -0.31 -5.85
C LEU A 135 5.77 -1.78 -5.50
N GLN A 136 6.82 -2.57 -5.24
CA GLN A 136 6.67 -3.98 -4.83
C GLN A 136 6.03 -4.10 -3.45
N HIS A 137 6.40 -3.24 -2.50
CA HIS A 137 5.83 -3.17 -1.17
C HIS A 137 4.32 -2.91 -1.22
N GLU A 138 3.91 -1.87 -1.94
CA GLU A 138 2.50 -1.54 -2.13
C GLU A 138 1.73 -2.63 -2.88
N MET A 139 2.38 -3.30 -3.81
CA MET A 139 1.78 -4.44 -4.51
C MET A 139 1.51 -5.62 -3.58
N VAL A 140 2.39 -5.89 -2.61
CA VAL A 140 2.13 -6.91 -1.58
C VAL A 140 0.87 -6.56 -0.79
N HIS A 141 0.69 -5.29 -0.41
CA HIS A 141 -0.56 -4.85 0.23
C HIS A 141 -1.78 -5.05 -0.68
N ALA A 142 -1.66 -4.76 -1.97
CA ALA A 142 -2.75 -5.03 -2.92
C ALA A 142 -3.11 -6.53 -2.95
N PHE A 143 -2.12 -7.43 -2.92
CA PHE A 143 -2.35 -8.88 -2.80
C PHE A 143 -2.98 -9.26 -1.46
N GLN A 144 -2.47 -8.75 -0.35
CA GLN A 144 -3.03 -9.00 0.98
C GLN A 144 -4.50 -8.61 1.03
N PHE A 145 -4.85 -7.43 0.53
CA PHE A 145 -6.23 -6.95 0.51
C PHE A 145 -7.13 -7.77 -0.42
N ASP A 146 -6.63 -8.17 -1.59
CA ASP A 146 -7.38 -8.99 -2.53
C ASP A 146 -7.63 -10.42 -1.99
N ILE A 147 -6.63 -11.01 -1.32
CA ILE A 147 -6.75 -12.29 -0.62
C ILE A 147 -7.79 -12.21 0.51
N PHE A 148 -7.73 -11.16 1.35
CA PHE A 148 -8.71 -10.96 2.42
C PHE A 148 -10.11 -10.69 1.88
N ALA A 149 -10.22 -9.95 0.79
CA ALA A 149 -11.48 -9.70 0.10
C ALA A 149 -12.03 -10.95 -0.62
N ARG A 150 -11.21 -11.98 -0.83
CA ARG A 150 -11.53 -13.12 -1.70
C ARG A 150 -12.05 -12.70 -3.07
N GLY A 151 -11.43 -11.65 -3.64
CA GLY A 151 -11.85 -11.06 -4.89
C GLY A 151 -13.19 -10.32 -4.88
N ARG A 152 -13.81 -10.08 -3.73
CA ARG A 152 -15.07 -9.33 -3.63
C ARG A 152 -14.80 -7.89 -3.23
N ALA A 153 -15.14 -6.94 -4.08
CA ALA A 153 -15.04 -5.53 -3.74
C ALA A 153 -15.80 -5.21 -2.44
N GLY A 154 -15.15 -4.53 -1.50
CA GLY A 154 -15.70 -4.13 -0.22
C GLY A 154 -15.74 -5.21 0.88
N ALA A 155 -15.59 -6.49 0.54
CA ALA A 155 -15.60 -7.56 1.55
C ALA A 155 -14.30 -7.61 2.38
N GLY A 156 -13.20 -7.16 1.81
CA GLY A 156 -11.88 -7.19 2.47
C GLY A 156 -11.82 -6.36 3.73
N PHE A 157 -12.49 -5.20 3.78
CA PHE A 157 -12.52 -4.35 4.98
C PHE A 157 -13.13 -5.07 6.18
N GLN A 158 -14.28 -5.72 5.99
CA GLN A 158 -14.92 -6.47 7.06
C GLN A 158 -14.03 -7.61 7.54
N THR A 159 -13.40 -8.33 6.63
CA THR A 159 -12.51 -9.44 6.96
C THR A 159 -11.27 -8.96 7.71
N ILE A 160 -10.59 -7.91 7.22
CA ILE A 160 -9.41 -7.35 7.90
C ILE A 160 -9.78 -6.78 9.26
N SER A 161 -10.91 -6.06 9.39
CA SER A 161 -11.36 -5.53 10.67
C SER A 161 -11.71 -6.62 11.67
N GLN A 162 -12.15 -7.78 11.21
CA GLN A 162 -12.44 -8.94 12.06
C GLN A 162 -11.17 -9.70 12.44
N VAL A 163 -10.26 -9.92 11.49
CA VAL A 163 -9.00 -10.65 11.71
C VAL A 163 -7.99 -9.76 12.43
N ASN A 164 -8.02 -8.44 12.16
CA ASN A 164 -7.12 -7.41 12.71
C ASN A 164 -5.65 -7.89 12.75
N PRO A 165 -5.06 -8.23 11.59
CA PRO A 165 -3.69 -8.74 11.57
C PRO A 165 -2.74 -7.68 12.12
N PRO A 166 -1.75 -8.06 12.96
CA PRO A 166 -0.85 -7.11 13.53
C PRO A 166 0.00 -6.41 12.45
N LEU A 167 0.36 -5.15 12.71
CA LEU A 167 1.09 -4.33 11.74
C LEU A 167 2.41 -4.97 11.30
N TRP A 168 3.17 -5.57 12.23
CA TRP A 168 4.41 -6.28 11.90
C TRP A 168 4.21 -7.46 10.93
N PHE A 169 3.02 -8.08 10.94
CA PHE A 169 2.71 -9.17 10.02
C PHE A 169 2.50 -8.63 8.60
N MET A 170 1.69 -7.57 8.45
CA MET A 170 1.35 -6.97 7.17
C MET A 170 2.57 -6.28 6.54
N GLU A 171 3.18 -5.37 7.28
CA GLU A 171 4.32 -4.58 6.82
C GLU A 171 5.59 -5.42 6.69
N GLY A 172 5.83 -6.31 7.64
CA GLY A 172 6.96 -7.23 7.58
C GLY A 172 6.93 -8.15 6.37
N MET A 173 5.75 -8.63 5.99
CA MET A 173 5.56 -9.41 4.75
C MET A 173 5.83 -8.56 3.51
N ALA A 174 5.36 -7.31 3.50
CA ALA A 174 5.59 -6.38 2.40
C ALA A 174 7.09 -6.06 2.25
N GLU A 175 7.80 -5.80 3.34
CA GLU A 175 9.26 -5.63 3.34
C GLU A 175 10.01 -6.89 2.87
N TYR A 176 9.64 -8.05 3.41
CA TYR A 176 10.28 -9.32 3.03
C TYR A 176 10.10 -9.64 1.54
N LEU A 177 8.91 -9.49 1.02
CA LEU A 177 8.62 -9.79 -0.38
C LEU A 177 9.10 -8.70 -1.34
N SER A 178 9.40 -7.48 -0.90
CA SER A 178 9.94 -6.41 -1.75
C SER A 178 11.46 -6.34 -1.71
N LEU A 179 12.10 -6.51 -0.54
CA LEU A 179 13.55 -6.42 -0.35
C LEU A 179 14.25 -7.79 -0.46
N GLY A 180 13.52 -8.90 -0.31
CA GLY A 180 14.09 -10.23 -0.20
C GLY A 180 14.50 -10.59 1.24
N PRO A 181 15.10 -11.79 1.43
CA PRO A 181 15.38 -12.32 2.77
C PRO A 181 16.52 -11.60 3.50
N VAL A 182 17.35 -10.86 2.79
CA VAL A 182 18.53 -10.18 3.37
C VAL A 182 18.51 -8.72 2.99
N ASP A 183 18.30 -7.86 3.99
CA ASP A 183 18.39 -6.42 3.85
C ASP A 183 19.41 -5.85 4.87
N PRO A 184 20.42 -5.05 4.43
CA PRO A 184 21.43 -4.50 5.31
C PRO A 184 20.88 -3.63 6.44
N GLN A 185 19.81 -2.88 6.17
CA GLN A 185 19.18 -1.99 7.15
C GLN A 185 18.46 -2.80 8.23
N THR A 186 17.69 -3.81 7.85
CA THR A 186 17.07 -4.74 8.79
C THR A 186 18.12 -5.48 9.61
N ALA A 187 19.20 -5.94 8.97
CA ALA A 187 20.30 -6.60 9.68
C ALA A 187 20.99 -5.67 10.71
N MET A 188 21.11 -4.38 10.41
CA MET A 188 21.62 -3.37 11.35
C MET A 188 20.70 -3.26 12.58
N TRP A 189 19.39 -3.13 12.38
CA TRP A 189 18.42 -3.06 13.47
C TRP A 189 18.42 -4.31 14.35
N MET A 190 18.47 -5.50 13.74
CA MET A 190 18.50 -6.77 14.49
C MET A 190 19.78 -6.91 15.30
N ARG A 191 20.93 -6.50 14.74
CA ARG A 191 22.20 -6.52 15.45
C ARG A 191 22.22 -5.57 16.65
N ASP A 192 21.70 -4.35 16.45
CA ASP A 192 21.62 -3.36 17.52
C ASP A 192 20.72 -3.85 18.67
N ALA A 193 19.52 -4.31 18.35
CA ALA A 193 18.61 -4.87 19.34
C ALA A 193 19.20 -6.08 20.09
N ALA A 194 19.90 -6.97 19.38
CA ALA A 194 20.55 -8.13 20.01
C ALA A 194 21.70 -7.73 20.96
N LEU A 195 22.51 -6.75 20.58
CA LEU A 195 23.63 -6.26 21.40
C LEU A 195 23.16 -5.57 22.67
N HIS A 196 22.02 -4.90 22.64
CA HIS A 196 21.47 -4.16 23.78
C HIS A 196 20.44 -4.97 24.59
N GLY A 197 20.09 -6.17 24.16
CA GLY A 197 19.09 -7.02 24.82
C GLY A 197 17.65 -6.51 24.62
N ASP A 198 17.41 -5.73 23.58
CA ASP A 198 16.12 -5.08 23.28
C ASP A 198 15.32 -5.82 22.19
N MET A 199 15.53 -7.14 22.04
CA MET A 199 14.73 -7.95 21.12
C MET A 199 13.30 -8.08 21.64
N PRO A 200 12.28 -7.64 20.88
CA PRO A 200 10.90 -7.72 21.33
C PRO A 200 10.35 -9.14 21.31
N THR A 201 9.45 -9.43 22.23
CA THR A 201 8.52 -10.55 22.08
C THR A 201 7.48 -10.24 21.00
N ILE A 202 6.77 -11.25 20.49
CA ILE A 202 5.66 -11.05 19.54
C ILE A 202 4.56 -10.13 20.11
N GLU A 203 4.28 -10.27 21.40
CA GLU A 203 3.31 -9.41 22.09
C GLU A 203 3.78 -7.95 22.13
N GLN A 204 5.03 -7.70 22.50
CA GLN A 204 5.62 -6.35 22.46
C GLN A 204 5.62 -5.78 21.03
N LEU A 205 6.02 -6.55 20.04
CA LEU A 205 6.03 -6.11 18.66
C LEU A 205 4.61 -5.78 18.15
N THR A 206 3.59 -6.40 18.72
CA THR A 206 2.18 -6.16 18.35
C THR A 206 1.62 -4.89 19.02
N TYR A 207 1.98 -4.61 20.28
CA TYR A 207 1.30 -3.58 21.07
C TYR A 207 2.20 -2.43 21.53
N ASP A 208 3.52 -2.57 21.48
CA ASP A 208 4.47 -1.57 21.94
C ASP A 208 5.06 -0.79 20.76
N GLN A 209 4.64 0.48 20.63
CA GLN A 209 5.06 1.37 19.53
C GLN A 209 6.56 1.72 19.53
N ARG A 210 7.32 1.36 20.54
CA ARG A 210 8.79 1.53 20.56
C ARG A 210 9.48 0.61 19.54
N PHE A 211 8.86 -0.50 19.18
CA PHE A 211 9.41 -1.43 18.21
C PHE A 211 8.86 -1.17 16.81
N PHE A 212 9.76 -0.86 15.89
CA PHE A 212 9.39 -0.53 14.52
C PHE A 212 8.95 -1.78 13.73
N PRO A 213 7.66 -1.90 13.39
CA PRO A 213 7.09 -3.16 12.91
C PRO A 213 7.66 -3.60 11.55
N TYR A 214 8.09 -2.68 10.72
CA TYR A 214 8.65 -2.98 9.39
C TYR A 214 9.91 -3.83 9.50
N ARG A 215 10.89 -3.40 10.32
CA ARG A 215 12.20 -4.07 10.40
C ARG A 215 12.14 -5.36 11.19
N PHE A 216 11.48 -5.36 12.34
CA PHE A 216 11.28 -6.59 13.12
C PHE A 216 10.37 -7.58 12.40
N GLY A 217 9.32 -7.09 11.72
CA GLY A 217 8.43 -7.91 10.90
C GLY A 217 9.16 -8.54 9.72
N HIS A 218 10.00 -7.77 9.00
CA HIS A 218 10.85 -8.27 7.92
C HIS A 218 11.75 -9.42 8.41
N ALA A 219 12.44 -9.23 9.53
CA ALA A 219 13.32 -10.27 10.11
C ALA A 219 12.54 -11.54 10.49
N LEU A 220 11.32 -11.41 11.02
CA LEU A 220 10.45 -12.55 11.32
C LEU A 220 10.02 -13.31 10.06
N TRP A 221 9.60 -12.58 9.01
CA TRP A 221 9.25 -13.18 7.73
C TRP A 221 10.44 -13.83 7.03
N ALA A 222 11.62 -13.22 7.11
CA ALA A 222 12.85 -13.81 6.60
C ALA A 222 13.18 -15.13 7.33
N TYR A 223 13.01 -15.17 8.66
CA TYR A 223 13.18 -16.40 9.44
C TYR A 223 12.15 -17.48 9.06
N VAL A 224 10.89 -17.09 8.88
CA VAL A 224 9.83 -18.02 8.44
C VAL A 224 10.13 -18.56 7.05
N GLY A 225 10.51 -17.70 6.10
CA GLY A 225 10.88 -18.11 4.74
C GLY A 225 12.07 -19.05 4.72
N GLN A 226 13.12 -18.74 5.47
CA GLN A 226 14.29 -19.59 5.57
C GLN A 226 13.96 -20.98 6.19
N LYS A 227 13.11 -20.99 7.19
CA LYS A 227 12.82 -22.24 7.92
C LYS A 227 11.83 -23.16 7.21
N TRP A 228 10.86 -22.59 6.50
CA TRP A 228 9.75 -23.37 5.92
C TRP A 228 9.53 -23.14 4.42
N GLY A 229 10.07 -22.04 3.84
CA GLY A 229 9.81 -21.62 2.45
C GLY A 229 10.76 -22.13 1.39
N GLU A 230 11.98 -22.52 1.74
CA GLU A 230 13.03 -22.85 0.77
C GLU A 230 12.99 -24.29 0.21
N ARG A 231 12.18 -25.16 0.74
CA ARG A 231 12.14 -26.57 0.29
C ARG A 231 11.53 -26.78 -1.10
N GLU A 232 10.82 -25.80 -1.65
CA GLU A 232 10.24 -25.91 -2.99
C GLU A 232 11.08 -25.25 -4.08
N ALA A 233 12.03 -24.37 -3.76
CA ALA A 233 12.86 -23.68 -4.72
C ALA A 233 13.98 -24.58 -5.29
N GLU A 234 14.48 -25.56 -4.55
CA GLU A 234 15.58 -26.44 -4.99
C GLU A 234 15.14 -27.58 -5.93
N SER A 235 13.86 -27.93 -5.96
CA SER A 235 13.35 -29.01 -6.84
C SER A 235 12.97 -28.56 -8.26
N GLY A 236 12.97 -27.25 -8.54
CA GLY A 236 12.54 -26.65 -9.82
C GLY A 236 13.65 -26.12 -10.73
N GLY A 237 14.91 -26.25 -10.36
CA GLY A 237 16.02 -25.66 -11.06
C GLY A 237 16.58 -26.50 -12.22
N SER A 238 15.83 -26.65 -13.31
CA SER A 238 16.41 -26.99 -14.62
C SER A 238 15.98 -25.96 -15.64
N CYS A 239 16.91 -25.11 -16.00
CA CYS A 239 16.77 -24.02 -16.93
C CYS A 239 16.48 -24.49 -18.36
N GLY A 240 15.39 -23.99 -18.92
CA GLY A 240 15.24 -23.86 -20.36
C GLY A 240 15.07 -22.37 -20.66
N GLY A 241 16.13 -21.71 -21.12
CA GLY A 241 16.04 -20.36 -21.62
C GLY A 241 15.12 -20.31 -22.84
N SER A 242 14.04 -19.58 -22.74
CA SER A 242 13.24 -19.16 -23.90
C SER A 242 13.04 -17.66 -23.77
N ALA A 243 13.62 -16.92 -24.68
CA ALA A 243 13.40 -15.51 -24.86
C ALA A 243 11.92 -15.29 -25.20
N VAL A 244 11.15 -14.78 -24.28
CA VAL A 244 9.78 -14.35 -24.53
C VAL A 244 9.84 -12.92 -25.06
N SER A 245 9.63 -12.79 -26.36
CA SER A 245 9.31 -11.51 -27.00
C SER A 245 7.91 -11.10 -26.58
N THR A 246 7.83 -10.20 -25.61
CA THR A 246 6.58 -9.54 -25.22
C THR A 246 6.51 -8.16 -25.86
N GLU A 247 6.07 -8.12 -27.11
CA GLU A 247 5.35 -6.96 -27.64
C GLU A 247 3.87 -7.14 -27.27
N SER A 248 3.52 -6.77 -26.03
CA SER A 248 2.13 -6.60 -25.66
C SER A 248 1.66 -5.23 -26.15
N GLU A 249 0.67 -5.25 -27.00
CA GLU A 249 -0.01 -4.09 -27.60
C GLU A 249 -0.49 -3.12 -26.52
N VAL A 250 0.22 -2.00 -26.36
CA VAL A 250 -0.16 -0.90 -25.45
C VAL A 250 -1.28 -0.10 -26.13
N ARG A 251 -2.50 -0.28 -25.68
CA ARG A 251 -3.68 0.42 -26.21
C ARG A 251 -3.92 1.71 -25.41
N GLU A 252 -3.63 2.86 -26.03
CA GLU A 252 -3.82 4.19 -25.46
C GLU A 252 -5.28 4.66 -25.69
N ARG A 253 -5.97 5.08 -24.63
CA ARG A 253 -7.22 5.84 -24.73
C ARG A 253 -7.13 7.12 -23.91
N ARG A 254 -7.36 8.24 -24.57
CA ARG A 254 -7.58 9.53 -23.90
C ARG A 254 -8.94 9.50 -23.21
N SER A 255 -8.98 9.91 -21.95
CA SER A 255 -10.23 10.14 -21.23
C SER A 255 -11.01 11.27 -21.89
N PRO A 256 -12.32 11.13 -22.13
CA PRO A 256 -13.10 12.24 -22.67
C PRO A 256 -13.14 13.38 -21.66
N ARG A 257 -12.84 14.59 -22.14
CA ARG A 257 -12.91 15.84 -21.37
C ARG A 257 -14.27 15.96 -20.71
N GLY A 258 -14.31 15.95 -19.39
CA GLY A 258 -15.50 16.23 -18.61
C GLY A 258 -16.09 17.59 -18.98
N ARG A 259 -17.32 17.60 -19.47
CA ARG A 259 -18.11 18.81 -19.58
C ARG A 259 -18.36 19.33 -18.17
N ARG A 260 -18.02 20.59 -17.92
CA ARG A 260 -18.50 21.30 -16.74
C ARG A 260 -20.04 21.43 -16.85
N PRO A 261 -20.79 21.17 -15.80
CA PRO A 261 -22.14 21.67 -15.72
C PRO A 261 -22.10 23.18 -15.46
N GLU A 262 -22.94 23.91 -16.15
CA GLU A 262 -23.26 25.31 -15.89
C GLU A 262 -23.98 25.46 -14.54
#